data_983c629e054d17468c53ddf3ed0b9140
#
_entry.id   983c629e054d17468c53ddf3ed0b9140
#
_cell.length_a   1.000
_cell.length_b   1.000
_cell.length_c   1.000
_cell.angle_alpha   90.00
_cell.angle_beta   90.00
_cell.angle_gamma   90.00
#
_symmetry.space_group_name_H-M   'P 1'
#
loop_
_entity.id
_entity.type
_entity.pdbx_description
1 polymer ?
#
loop_
_entity_poly.entity_id
_entity_poly.type
_entity_poly.pdbx_seq_one_letter_code
_entity_poly.pdbx_strand_id
1 'polypeptide(L)'
;MAEPSPSTTVPAKRGFIAAPWHTLSILLFFAYMVFSGANHASAAVSAAGPVSQAALIRGYLLSIFFGFGMAYWCWAGVHWKGGTLRDLTGGRWTNWRSIATDVAVAIPFWVLWEITARLMHRLVNRVPAPTAPYQPPSGLLEVALWILVSVAAGIGEEIIFRGYLQKQFHAATRSLGTAVVLQGLVFGLMHAYQGWKQVMVIAPLGILYGALVAWRGNLRASMIAHAWSDLFEGWLKFL
;
A
#
# COMPACT_ATOMS: atom_id res chain seq x y z
N MET A 1 -23.28 -31.30 29.16
CA MET A 1 -22.46 -31.13 27.92
C MET A 1 -23.16 -30.07 27.09
N ALA A 2 -22.58 -28.88 26.98
CA ALA A 2 -23.12 -27.80 26.13
C ALA A 2 -22.55 -27.98 24.73
N GLU A 3 -23.41 -28.08 23.71
CA GLU A 3 -23.00 -28.13 22.32
C GLU A 3 -22.27 -26.85 21.93
N PRO A 4 -21.17 -26.93 21.15
CA PRO A 4 -20.49 -25.73 20.63
C PRO A 4 -21.41 -25.04 19.62
N SER A 5 -21.73 -23.77 19.88
CA SER A 5 -22.48 -22.88 19.00
C SER A 5 -21.81 -22.86 17.61
N PRO A 6 -22.56 -23.01 16.50
CA PRO A 6 -21.99 -22.98 15.15
C PRO A 6 -21.38 -21.61 14.88
N SER A 7 -20.09 -21.58 14.52
CA SER A 7 -19.42 -20.39 14.03
C SER A 7 -20.12 -19.90 12.76
N THR A 8 -20.89 -18.84 12.84
CA THR A 8 -21.48 -18.16 11.69
C THR A 8 -20.36 -17.47 10.90
N THR A 9 -19.65 -18.22 10.08
CA THR A 9 -18.84 -17.66 9.01
C THR A 9 -19.80 -17.06 8.00
N VAL A 10 -19.97 -15.74 8.04
CA VAL A 10 -20.69 -15.01 6.99
C VAL A 10 -19.96 -15.28 5.67
N PRO A 11 -20.62 -15.92 4.68
CA PRO A 11 -19.96 -16.21 3.42
C PRO A 11 -19.53 -14.90 2.77
N ALA A 12 -18.26 -14.79 2.41
CA ALA A 12 -17.73 -13.64 1.69
C ALA A 12 -18.57 -13.43 0.44
N LYS A 13 -19.15 -12.23 0.26
CA LYS A 13 -19.91 -11.87 -0.94
C LYS A 13 -19.05 -12.14 -2.18
N ARG A 14 -19.38 -13.20 -2.94
CA ARG A 14 -18.65 -13.63 -4.15
C ARG A 14 -18.93 -12.70 -5.34
N GLY A 15 -18.77 -11.40 -5.21
CA GLY A 15 -19.09 -10.45 -6.27
C GLY A 15 -18.29 -9.16 -6.15
N PHE A 16 -18.36 -8.34 -7.20
CA PHE A 16 -17.78 -7.02 -7.18
C PHE A 16 -18.32 -6.19 -6.01
N ILE A 17 -17.41 -5.57 -5.23
CA ILE A 17 -17.78 -4.68 -4.11
C ILE A 17 -18.13 -3.27 -4.59
N ALA A 18 -17.71 -2.88 -5.80
CA ALA A 18 -18.05 -1.66 -6.51
C ALA A 18 -18.37 -1.98 -7.97
N ALA A 19 -18.98 -1.04 -8.70
CA ALA A 19 -19.26 -1.25 -10.12
C ALA A 19 -17.96 -1.41 -10.96
N PRO A 20 -17.91 -2.28 -11.97
CA PRO A 20 -16.69 -2.49 -12.78
C PRO A 20 -16.17 -1.20 -13.44
N TRP A 21 -17.05 -0.31 -13.90
CA TRP A 21 -16.64 0.97 -14.49
C TRP A 21 -15.88 1.86 -13.50
N HIS A 22 -16.24 1.82 -12.21
CA HIS A 22 -15.56 2.55 -11.15
C HIS A 22 -14.13 2.02 -10.96
N THR A 23 -13.94 0.70 -11.00
CA THR A 23 -12.59 0.10 -10.97
C THR A 23 -11.79 0.50 -12.20
N LEU A 24 -12.42 0.47 -13.37
CA LEU A 24 -11.76 0.89 -14.62
C LEU A 24 -11.31 2.35 -14.55
N SER A 25 -12.14 3.27 -14.00
CA SER A 25 -11.75 4.68 -13.84
C SER A 25 -10.51 4.85 -12.94
N ILE A 26 -10.41 4.08 -11.85
CA ILE A 26 -9.22 4.07 -10.98
C ILE A 26 -8.00 3.55 -11.73
N LEU A 27 -8.12 2.44 -12.46
CA LEU A 27 -7.02 1.86 -13.22
C LEU A 27 -6.54 2.77 -14.35
N LEU A 28 -7.45 3.45 -15.05
CA LEU A 28 -7.10 4.45 -16.07
C LEU A 28 -6.39 5.67 -15.46
N PHE A 29 -6.87 6.14 -14.31
CA PHE A 29 -6.20 7.20 -13.57
C PHE A 29 -4.80 6.77 -13.11
N PHE A 30 -4.63 5.55 -12.61
CA PHE A 30 -3.31 5.02 -12.25
C PHE A 30 -2.40 4.86 -13.46
N ALA A 31 -2.91 4.39 -14.59
CA ALA A 31 -2.15 4.33 -15.84
C ALA A 31 -1.67 5.71 -16.28
N TYR A 32 -2.51 6.74 -16.18
CA TYR A 32 -2.12 8.13 -16.43
C TYR A 32 -1.02 8.60 -15.47
N MET A 33 -1.16 8.32 -14.17
CA MET A 33 -0.15 8.68 -13.15
C MET A 33 1.20 8.00 -13.41
N VAL A 34 1.19 6.70 -13.76
CA VAL A 34 2.41 5.94 -14.09
C VAL A 34 3.09 6.54 -15.32
N PHE A 35 2.32 6.82 -16.38
CA PHE A 35 2.85 7.39 -17.62
C PHE A 35 3.41 8.81 -17.39
N SER A 36 2.66 9.66 -16.70
CA SER A 36 3.09 11.02 -16.35
C SER A 36 4.30 11.00 -15.42
N GLY A 37 4.26 10.20 -14.34
CA GLY A 37 5.33 10.09 -13.35
C GLY A 37 6.64 9.57 -13.95
N ALA A 38 6.59 8.56 -14.82
CA ALA A 38 7.77 8.01 -15.48
C ALA A 38 8.44 9.05 -16.42
N ASN A 39 7.65 9.88 -17.10
CA ASN A 39 8.18 10.96 -17.94
C ASN A 39 8.84 12.07 -17.12
N HIS A 40 8.26 12.42 -15.96
CA HIS A 40 8.84 13.44 -15.07
C HIS A 40 10.04 12.94 -14.27
N ALA A 41 10.11 11.66 -13.91
CA ALA A 41 11.25 11.07 -13.22
C ALA A 41 12.56 11.21 -14.04
N SER A 42 12.48 11.00 -15.35
CA SER A 42 13.62 11.14 -16.24
C SER A 42 14.16 12.58 -16.29
N ALA A 43 13.28 13.57 -16.24
CA ALA A 43 13.64 14.99 -16.22
C ALA A 43 14.19 15.43 -14.84
N ALA A 44 13.62 14.91 -13.74
CA ALA A 44 14.04 15.25 -12.39
C ALA A 44 15.43 14.71 -12.03
N VAL A 45 15.77 13.49 -12.49
CA VAL A 45 17.13 12.92 -12.32
C VAL A 45 18.20 13.77 -13.01
N SER A 46 17.85 14.41 -14.15
CA SER A 46 18.77 15.28 -14.90
C SER A 46 18.95 16.66 -14.26
N ALA A 47 18.03 17.08 -13.37
CA ALA A 47 18.02 18.40 -12.75
C ALA A 47 18.46 18.39 -11.26
N ALA A 48 19.04 17.28 -10.75
CA ALA A 48 19.22 17.03 -9.34
C ALA A 48 20.19 17.96 -8.61
N GLY A 49 19.59 19.03 -8.05
CA GLY A 49 20.11 19.74 -6.88
C GLY A 49 19.40 19.27 -5.61
N PRO A 50 19.84 19.75 -4.41
CA PRO A 50 19.16 19.44 -3.16
C PRO A 50 17.70 19.92 -3.20
N VAL A 51 16.77 19.05 -2.79
CA VAL A 51 15.33 19.39 -2.72
C VAL A 51 15.14 20.44 -1.62
N SER A 52 14.45 21.54 -1.93
CA SER A 52 14.19 22.57 -0.91
C SER A 52 13.22 22.03 0.16
N GLN A 53 13.36 22.50 1.40
CA GLN A 53 12.48 22.15 2.51
C GLN A 53 10.99 22.37 2.15
N ALA A 54 10.68 23.48 1.51
CA ALA A 54 9.31 23.77 1.07
C ALA A 54 8.77 22.74 0.05
N ALA A 55 9.62 22.26 -0.84
CA ALA A 55 9.24 21.21 -1.80
C ALA A 55 9.02 19.87 -1.11
N LEU A 56 9.83 19.52 -0.11
CA LEU A 56 9.68 18.31 0.70
C LEU A 56 8.36 18.33 1.48
N ILE A 57 8.10 19.41 2.21
CA ILE A 57 6.85 19.60 2.97
C ILE A 57 5.63 19.51 2.03
N ARG A 58 5.68 20.20 0.90
CA ARG A 58 4.61 20.13 -0.11
C ARG A 58 4.42 18.70 -0.61
N GLY A 59 5.49 17.96 -0.84
CA GLY A 59 5.44 16.55 -1.25
C GLY A 59 4.70 15.69 -0.24
N TYR A 60 5.02 15.81 1.05
CA TYR A 60 4.33 15.08 2.12
C TYR A 60 2.84 15.40 2.17
N LEU A 61 2.48 16.69 2.15
CA LEU A 61 1.08 17.12 2.19
C LEU A 61 0.29 16.61 0.97
N LEU A 62 0.87 16.69 -0.23
CA LEU A 62 0.24 16.17 -1.45
C LEU A 62 0.07 14.64 -1.39
N SER A 63 1.05 13.90 -0.88
CA SER A 63 0.96 12.44 -0.71
C SER A 63 -0.16 12.05 0.25
N ILE A 64 -0.27 12.74 1.38
CA ILE A 64 -1.35 12.51 2.36
C ILE A 64 -2.71 12.80 1.73
N PHE A 65 -2.86 13.97 1.08
CA PHE A 65 -4.12 14.36 0.43
C PHE A 65 -4.52 13.38 -0.68
N PHE A 66 -3.56 13.00 -1.52
CA PHE A 66 -3.77 12.04 -2.60
C PHE A 66 -4.19 10.66 -2.07
N GLY A 67 -3.45 10.14 -1.08
CA GLY A 67 -3.71 8.82 -0.49
C GLY A 67 -5.12 8.73 0.11
N PHE A 68 -5.50 9.69 0.94
CA PHE A 68 -6.84 9.72 1.51
C PHE A 68 -7.94 10.04 0.49
N GLY A 69 -7.67 10.91 -0.49
CA GLY A 69 -8.60 11.20 -1.58
C GLY A 69 -8.92 9.96 -2.41
N MET A 70 -7.92 9.17 -2.75
CA MET A 70 -8.10 7.91 -3.48
C MET A 70 -8.77 6.83 -2.63
N ALA A 71 -8.42 6.71 -1.34
CA ALA A 71 -9.10 5.80 -0.42
C ALA A 71 -10.58 6.16 -0.25
N TYR A 72 -10.88 7.45 -0.15
CA TYR A 72 -12.26 7.95 -0.14
C TYR A 72 -12.98 7.61 -1.45
N TRP A 73 -12.34 7.79 -2.60
CA TRP A 73 -12.92 7.44 -3.90
C TRP A 73 -13.23 5.93 -3.97
N CYS A 74 -12.32 5.08 -3.54
CA CYS A 74 -12.56 3.63 -3.43
C CYS A 74 -13.76 3.31 -2.53
N TRP A 75 -13.84 3.97 -1.36
CA TRP A 75 -14.98 3.84 -0.46
C TRP A 75 -16.29 4.30 -1.09
N ALA A 76 -16.29 5.43 -1.81
CA ALA A 76 -17.47 5.94 -2.49
C ALA A 76 -18.03 4.92 -3.49
N GLY A 77 -17.20 4.28 -4.29
CA GLY A 77 -17.63 3.23 -5.22
C GLY A 77 -18.25 2.01 -4.52
N VAL A 78 -17.75 1.65 -3.33
CA VAL A 78 -18.33 0.59 -2.50
C VAL A 78 -19.65 1.05 -1.89
N HIS A 79 -19.70 2.28 -1.40
CA HIS A 79 -20.90 2.88 -0.79
C HIS A 79 -22.06 3.01 -1.81
N TRP A 80 -21.78 3.44 -3.02
CA TRP A 80 -22.79 3.52 -4.10
C TRP A 80 -23.42 2.18 -4.45
N LYS A 81 -22.72 1.08 -4.16
CA LYS A 81 -23.24 -0.28 -4.32
C LYS A 81 -23.88 -0.85 -3.03
N GLY A 82 -24.09 -0.01 -2.04
CA GLY A 82 -24.69 -0.38 -0.76
C GLY A 82 -23.72 -1.09 0.21
N GLY A 83 -22.41 -1.02 -0.06
CA GLY A 83 -21.38 -1.54 0.84
C GLY A 83 -20.98 -0.54 1.91
N THR A 84 -20.15 -0.99 2.84
CA THR A 84 -19.68 -0.24 4.00
C THR A 84 -18.16 -0.17 4.03
N LEU A 85 -17.59 0.67 4.90
CA LEU A 85 -16.15 0.69 5.16
C LEU A 85 -15.64 -0.67 5.66
N ARG A 86 -16.46 -1.44 6.36
CA ARG A 86 -16.13 -2.80 6.81
C ARG A 86 -15.90 -3.76 5.64
N ASP A 87 -16.61 -3.55 4.53
CA ASP A 87 -16.41 -4.35 3.32
C ASP A 87 -15.03 -4.08 2.68
N LEU A 88 -14.42 -2.92 2.93
CA LEU A 88 -13.04 -2.62 2.54
C LEU A 88 -12.02 -3.18 3.55
N THR A 89 -12.20 -2.87 4.83
CA THR A 89 -11.17 -3.08 5.86
C THR A 89 -11.18 -4.49 6.48
N GLY A 90 -12.27 -5.24 6.32
CA GLY A 90 -12.46 -6.54 6.99
C GLY A 90 -12.82 -6.43 8.47
N GLY A 91 -13.18 -5.23 8.95
CA GLY A 91 -13.62 -4.97 10.32
C GLY A 91 -12.72 -4.01 11.10
N ARG A 92 -13.08 -3.77 12.36
CA ARG A 92 -12.38 -2.88 13.30
C ARG A 92 -11.79 -3.64 14.47
N TRP A 93 -10.88 -3.03 15.18
CA TRP A 93 -10.48 -3.53 16.50
C TRP A 93 -11.66 -3.44 17.48
N THR A 94 -11.89 -4.51 18.21
CA THR A 94 -12.98 -4.61 19.19
C THR A 94 -12.47 -4.58 20.62
N ASN A 95 -11.19 -4.93 20.83
CA ASN A 95 -10.56 -4.97 22.14
C ASN A 95 -9.02 -4.94 21.99
N TRP A 96 -8.30 -4.75 23.10
CA TRP A 96 -6.83 -4.69 23.12
C TRP A 96 -6.15 -5.98 22.64
N ARG A 97 -6.77 -7.15 22.85
CA ARG A 97 -6.24 -8.45 22.39
C ARG A 97 -6.20 -8.53 20.87
N SER A 98 -7.22 -7.99 20.20
CA SER A 98 -7.23 -7.94 18.73
C SER A 98 -6.13 -7.00 18.19
N ILE A 99 -5.84 -5.89 18.88
CA ILE A 99 -4.72 -5.01 18.56
C ILE A 99 -3.39 -5.75 18.76
N ALA A 100 -3.21 -6.37 19.93
CA ALA A 100 -1.99 -7.12 20.26
C ALA A 100 -1.74 -8.26 19.26
N THR A 101 -2.79 -8.96 18.81
CA THR A 101 -2.68 -10.01 17.81
C THR A 101 -2.22 -9.46 16.45
N ASP A 102 -2.78 -8.33 16.01
CA ASP A 102 -2.39 -7.73 14.73
C ASP A 102 -0.97 -7.16 14.77
N VAL A 103 -0.55 -6.59 15.92
CA VAL A 103 0.85 -6.18 16.16
C VAL A 103 1.79 -7.39 16.15
N ALA A 104 1.42 -8.48 16.86
CA ALA A 104 2.22 -9.71 16.89
C ALA A 104 2.38 -10.37 15.51
N VAL A 105 1.42 -10.19 14.62
CA VAL A 105 1.51 -10.62 13.22
C VAL A 105 2.32 -9.64 12.39
N ALA A 106 2.16 -8.33 12.62
CA ALA A 106 2.85 -7.29 11.85
C ALA A 106 4.37 -7.33 12.05
N ILE A 107 4.87 -7.64 13.24
CA ILE A 107 6.31 -7.71 13.54
C ILE A 107 7.06 -8.74 12.65
N PRO A 108 6.73 -10.05 12.69
CA PRO A 108 7.42 -11.03 11.86
C PRO A 108 7.18 -10.80 10.37
N PHE A 109 6.01 -10.27 9.99
CA PHE A 109 5.74 -9.91 8.61
C PHE A 109 6.64 -8.75 8.15
N TRP A 110 6.82 -7.71 8.96
CA TRP A 110 7.73 -6.62 8.67
C TRP A 110 9.19 -7.10 8.51
N VAL A 111 9.65 -8.02 9.37
CA VAL A 111 10.97 -8.63 9.21
C VAL A 111 11.09 -9.38 7.87
N LEU A 112 10.07 -10.16 7.49
CA LEU A 112 10.02 -10.86 6.20
C LEU A 112 10.05 -9.85 5.03
N TRP A 113 9.31 -8.76 5.15
CA TRP A 113 9.28 -7.67 4.18
C TRP A 113 10.67 -7.06 4.01
N GLU A 114 11.36 -6.71 5.09
CA GLU A 114 12.73 -6.15 5.08
C GLU A 114 13.73 -7.10 4.41
N ILE A 115 13.68 -8.39 4.74
CA ILE A 115 14.53 -9.40 4.11
C ILE A 115 14.28 -9.45 2.61
N THR A 116 13.00 -9.47 2.22
CA THR A 116 12.60 -9.51 0.80
C THR A 116 13.04 -8.24 0.07
N ALA A 117 12.83 -7.07 0.66
CA ALA A 117 13.26 -5.79 0.10
C ALA A 117 14.77 -5.77 -0.16
N ARG A 118 15.57 -6.15 0.84
CA ARG A 118 17.04 -6.22 0.72
C ARG A 118 17.48 -7.21 -0.36
N LEU A 119 16.82 -8.37 -0.45
CA LEU A 119 17.11 -9.35 -1.50
C LEU A 119 16.79 -8.79 -2.88
N MET A 120 15.61 -8.20 -3.06
CA MET A 120 15.20 -7.59 -4.32
C MET A 120 16.14 -6.46 -4.73
N HIS A 121 16.50 -5.58 -3.80
CA HIS A 121 17.50 -4.52 -4.06
C HIS A 121 18.85 -5.08 -4.52
N ARG A 122 19.35 -6.15 -3.90
CA ARG A 122 20.59 -6.81 -4.31
C ARG A 122 20.51 -7.41 -5.71
N LEU A 123 19.35 -8.01 -6.06
CA LEU A 123 19.13 -8.62 -7.37
C LEU A 123 19.03 -7.55 -8.48
N VAL A 124 18.29 -6.49 -8.21
CA VAL A 124 17.98 -5.45 -9.20
C VAL A 124 19.15 -4.46 -9.38
N ASN A 125 19.91 -4.17 -8.31
CA ASN A 125 21.02 -3.21 -8.33
C ASN A 125 22.35 -3.78 -8.84
N ARG A 126 22.37 -5.00 -9.35
CA ARG A 126 23.56 -5.54 -10.05
C ARG A 126 23.96 -4.71 -11.27
N VAL A 127 23.02 -3.93 -11.84
CA VAL A 127 23.27 -2.96 -12.90
C VAL A 127 23.20 -1.55 -12.31
N PRO A 128 24.27 -0.74 -12.40
CA PRO A 128 24.23 0.65 -11.94
C PRO A 128 23.11 1.44 -12.61
N ALA A 129 22.36 2.20 -11.86
CA ALA A 129 21.43 3.21 -12.38
C ALA A 129 21.38 4.39 -11.42
N PRO A 130 21.13 5.60 -11.93
CA PRO A 130 20.92 6.76 -11.09
C PRO A 130 19.73 6.51 -10.15
N THR A 131 19.94 6.73 -8.86
CA THR A 131 18.87 6.77 -7.86
C THR A 131 18.68 8.20 -7.43
N ALA A 132 17.44 8.64 -7.29
CA ALA A 132 17.18 9.96 -6.70
C ALA A 132 17.79 10.00 -5.28
N PRO A 133 18.50 11.09 -4.91
CA PRO A 133 19.06 11.22 -3.58
C PRO A 133 17.94 11.23 -2.54
N TYR A 134 17.99 10.31 -1.59
CA TYR A 134 17.10 10.33 -0.44
C TYR A 134 17.59 11.39 0.55
N GLN A 135 16.71 12.32 0.92
CA GLN A 135 16.97 13.30 1.97
C GLN A 135 16.16 12.92 3.22
N PRO A 136 16.83 12.61 4.34
CA PRO A 136 16.12 12.36 5.59
C PRO A 136 15.47 13.65 6.10
N PRO A 137 14.36 13.54 6.83
CA PRO A 137 13.76 14.70 7.49
C PRO A 137 14.73 15.27 8.53
N SER A 138 14.98 16.59 8.48
CA SER A 138 16.02 17.26 9.27
C SER A 138 15.50 18.13 10.40
N GLY A 139 14.20 18.44 10.44
CA GLY A 139 13.57 19.30 11.44
C GLY A 139 12.35 18.66 12.07
N LEU A 140 11.92 19.18 13.23
CA LEU A 140 10.76 18.65 13.96
C LEU A 140 9.49 18.57 13.10
N LEU A 141 9.22 19.60 12.29
CA LEU A 141 8.08 19.63 11.38
C LEU A 141 8.20 18.53 10.30
N GLU A 142 9.39 18.36 9.71
CA GLU A 142 9.61 17.34 8.68
C GLU A 142 9.48 15.93 9.26
N VAL A 143 10.02 15.69 10.47
CA VAL A 143 9.86 14.42 11.18
C VAL A 143 8.38 14.13 11.48
N ALA A 144 7.66 15.14 11.98
CA ALA A 144 6.22 14.98 12.25
C ALA A 144 5.42 14.68 10.98
N LEU A 145 5.72 15.35 9.87
CA LEU A 145 5.09 15.09 8.56
C LEU A 145 5.51 13.74 7.99
N TRP A 146 6.75 13.32 8.19
CA TRP A 146 7.22 11.99 7.80
C TRP A 146 6.45 10.88 8.51
N ILE A 147 6.28 11.00 9.82
CA ILE A 147 5.46 10.07 10.60
C ILE A 147 4.02 10.07 10.08
N LEU A 148 3.45 11.25 9.84
CA LEU A 148 2.08 11.38 9.37
C LEU A 148 1.89 10.78 7.97
N VAL A 149 2.80 11.02 7.03
CA VAL A 149 2.71 10.45 5.67
C VAL A 149 2.89 8.94 5.69
N SER A 150 3.80 8.39 6.52
CA SER A 150 3.99 6.94 6.68
C SER A 150 2.72 6.25 7.21
N VAL A 151 2.07 6.84 8.20
CA VAL A 151 0.79 6.33 8.72
C VAL A 151 -0.32 6.48 7.68
N ALA A 152 -0.38 7.62 6.98
CA ALA A 152 -1.38 7.88 5.95
C ALA A 152 -1.22 6.92 4.75
N ALA A 153 0.01 6.63 4.33
CA ALA A 153 0.31 5.65 3.28
C ALA A 153 -0.09 4.23 3.74
N GLY A 154 0.34 3.81 4.93
CA GLY A 154 -0.01 2.50 5.48
C GLY A 154 -1.53 2.26 5.61
N ILE A 155 -2.33 3.31 5.83
CA ILE A 155 -3.79 3.20 5.86
C ILE A 155 -4.38 3.32 4.45
N GLY A 156 -4.04 4.39 3.73
CA GLY A 156 -4.65 4.74 2.46
C GLY A 156 -4.35 3.72 1.36
N GLU A 157 -3.09 3.33 1.22
CA GLU A 157 -2.68 2.37 0.19
C GLU A 157 -3.20 0.96 0.49
N GLU A 158 -3.26 0.54 1.75
CA GLU A 158 -3.89 -0.74 2.09
C GLU A 158 -5.38 -0.76 1.74
N ILE A 159 -6.11 0.34 1.96
CA ILE A 159 -7.52 0.46 1.55
C ILE A 159 -7.65 0.38 0.02
N ILE A 160 -6.80 1.08 -0.73
CA ILE A 160 -6.85 1.14 -2.18
C ILE A 160 -6.51 -0.22 -2.79
N PHE A 161 -5.34 -0.78 -2.44
CA PHE A 161 -4.80 -1.95 -3.13
C PHE A 161 -5.37 -3.25 -2.58
N ARG A 162 -5.43 -3.45 -1.27
CA ARG A 162 -5.87 -4.71 -0.65
C ARG A 162 -7.35 -4.71 -0.31
N GLY A 163 -7.83 -3.57 0.20
CA GLY A 163 -9.25 -3.39 0.52
C GLY A 163 -10.15 -3.34 -0.71
N TYR A 164 -9.71 -2.64 -1.76
CA TYR A 164 -10.52 -2.41 -2.95
C TYR A 164 -10.04 -3.24 -4.15
N LEU A 165 -8.86 -2.97 -4.73
CA LEU A 165 -8.42 -3.60 -5.98
C LEU A 165 -8.30 -5.11 -5.87
N GLN A 166 -7.71 -5.64 -4.80
CA GLN A 166 -7.61 -7.10 -4.62
C GLN A 166 -8.98 -7.77 -4.62
N LYS A 167 -9.98 -7.17 -3.98
CA LYS A 167 -11.36 -7.73 -3.97
C LYS A 167 -12.04 -7.61 -5.33
N GLN A 168 -11.84 -6.51 -6.04
CA GLN A 168 -12.34 -6.33 -7.41
C GLN A 168 -11.70 -7.32 -8.38
N PHE A 169 -10.38 -7.52 -8.32
CA PHE A 169 -9.69 -8.51 -9.13
C PHE A 169 -10.11 -9.94 -8.77
N HIS A 170 -10.32 -10.24 -7.48
CA HIS A 170 -10.85 -11.55 -7.08
C HIS A 170 -12.25 -11.80 -7.64
N ALA A 171 -13.11 -10.81 -7.62
CA ALA A 171 -14.44 -10.93 -8.22
C ALA A 171 -14.38 -11.14 -9.74
N ALA A 172 -13.45 -10.47 -10.43
CA ALA A 172 -13.29 -10.56 -11.88
C ALA A 172 -12.64 -11.89 -12.31
N THR A 173 -11.57 -12.32 -11.63
CA THR A 173 -10.79 -13.50 -12.03
C THR A 173 -11.25 -14.79 -11.37
N ARG A 174 -12.05 -14.72 -10.33
CA ARG A 174 -12.46 -15.83 -9.45
C ARG A 174 -11.29 -16.58 -8.80
N SER A 175 -10.09 -16.00 -8.81
CA SER A 175 -8.86 -16.54 -8.26
C SER A 175 -8.26 -15.54 -7.28
N LEU A 176 -8.17 -15.92 -6.00
CA LEU A 176 -7.56 -15.08 -4.97
C LEU A 176 -6.06 -14.89 -5.23
N GLY A 177 -5.36 -15.95 -5.66
CA GLY A 177 -3.93 -15.87 -5.99
C GLY A 177 -3.68 -14.90 -7.14
N THR A 178 -4.48 -14.96 -8.22
CA THR A 178 -4.39 -14.01 -9.34
C THR A 178 -4.66 -12.58 -8.87
N ALA A 179 -5.65 -12.38 -8.01
CA ALA A 179 -5.98 -11.05 -7.47
C ALA A 179 -4.84 -10.47 -6.62
N VAL A 180 -4.18 -11.30 -5.80
CA VAL A 180 -3.00 -10.93 -4.99
C VAL A 180 -1.84 -10.51 -5.91
N VAL A 181 -1.59 -11.24 -6.99
CA VAL A 181 -0.54 -10.89 -7.95
C VAL A 181 -0.87 -9.59 -8.69
N LEU A 182 -2.08 -9.48 -9.25
CA LEU A 182 -2.49 -8.31 -10.04
C LEU A 182 -2.43 -7.02 -9.22
N GLN A 183 -2.96 -7.02 -7.98
CA GLN A 183 -2.88 -5.81 -7.15
C GLN A 183 -1.44 -5.46 -6.77
N GLY A 184 -0.58 -6.47 -6.53
CA GLY A 184 0.84 -6.23 -6.23
C GLY A 184 1.59 -5.65 -7.44
N LEU A 185 1.28 -6.08 -8.66
CA LEU A 185 1.84 -5.49 -9.88
C LEU A 185 1.38 -4.03 -10.06
N VAL A 186 0.08 -3.74 -9.87
CA VAL A 186 -0.43 -2.36 -9.93
C VAL A 186 0.22 -1.50 -8.84
N PHE A 187 0.38 -2.03 -7.63
CA PHE A 187 1.07 -1.36 -6.54
C PHE A 187 2.51 -0.98 -6.90
N GLY A 188 3.27 -1.94 -7.44
CA GLY A 188 4.64 -1.68 -7.90
C GLY A 188 4.68 -0.64 -9.02
N LEU A 189 3.78 -0.72 -10.02
CA LEU A 189 3.70 0.23 -11.13
C LEU A 189 3.43 1.65 -10.66
N MET A 190 2.61 1.85 -9.62
CA MET A 190 2.36 3.18 -9.05
C MET A 190 3.62 3.84 -8.48
N HIS A 191 4.69 3.07 -8.23
CA HIS A 191 5.99 3.56 -7.81
C HIS A 191 6.98 3.80 -8.98
N ALA A 192 6.52 3.77 -10.24
CA ALA A 192 7.36 3.99 -11.42
C ALA A 192 8.02 5.38 -11.45
N TYR A 193 7.45 6.36 -10.75
CA TYR A 193 8.06 7.68 -10.55
C TYR A 193 9.40 7.64 -9.80
N GLN A 194 9.67 6.56 -9.04
CA GLN A 194 10.96 6.28 -8.39
C GLN A 194 11.94 5.53 -9.31
N GLY A 195 11.51 5.21 -10.54
CA GLY A 195 12.27 4.46 -11.53
C GLY A 195 11.88 2.97 -11.60
N TRP A 196 12.11 2.35 -12.75
CA TRP A 196 11.69 0.97 -13.05
C TRP A 196 12.32 -0.08 -12.13
N LYS A 197 13.50 0.19 -11.56
CA LYS A 197 14.11 -0.69 -10.56
C LYS A 197 13.25 -0.78 -9.30
N GLN A 198 12.68 0.33 -8.87
CA GLN A 198 11.78 0.33 -7.70
C GLN A 198 10.48 -0.41 -7.99
N VAL A 199 9.95 -0.34 -9.21
CA VAL A 199 8.80 -1.19 -9.60
C VAL A 199 9.12 -2.67 -9.39
N MET A 200 10.31 -3.14 -9.80
CA MET A 200 10.72 -4.53 -9.65
C MET A 200 10.94 -4.95 -8.19
N VAL A 201 11.29 -4.02 -7.31
CA VAL A 201 11.41 -4.26 -5.87
C VAL A 201 10.05 -4.22 -5.20
N ILE A 202 9.23 -3.22 -5.49
CA ILE A 202 7.99 -2.93 -4.76
C ILE A 202 6.84 -3.86 -5.18
N ALA A 203 6.80 -4.35 -6.43
CA ALA A 203 5.74 -5.27 -6.85
C ALA A 203 5.73 -6.60 -6.06
N PRO A 204 6.85 -7.31 -5.84
CA PRO A 204 6.91 -8.47 -4.93
C PRO A 204 6.48 -8.14 -3.49
N LEU A 205 6.87 -6.97 -2.97
CA LEU A 205 6.46 -6.52 -1.64
C LEU A 205 4.95 -6.27 -1.60
N GLY A 206 4.39 -5.71 -2.66
CA GLY A 206 2.94 -5.57 -2.86
C GLY A 206 2.20 -6.91 -2.83
N ILE A 207 2.77 -7.95 -3.44
CA ILE A 207 2.23 -9.32 -3.40
C ILE A 207 2.27 -9.88 -1.98
N LEU A 208 3.33 -9.65 -1.21
CA LEU A 208 3.41 -10.10 0.18
C LEU A 208 2.30 -9.47 1.05
N TYR A 209 2.07 -8.17 0.95
CA TYR A 209 0.96 -7.51 1.65
C TYR A 209 -0.40 -8.10 1.24
N GLY A 210 -0.60 -8.34 -0.06
CA GLY A 210 -1.81 -8.97 -0.55
C GLY A 210 -2.03 -10.38 0.00
N ALA A 211 -0.96 -11.17 0.13
CA ALA A 211 -1.00 -12.49 0.73
C ALA A 211 -1.31 -12.43 2.24
N LEU A 212 -0.71 -11.47 2.97
CA LEU A 212 -1.03 -11.23 4.39
C LEU A 212 -2.52 -10.92 4.58
N VAL A 213 -3.08 -10.03 3.77
CA VAL A 213 -4.50 -9.66 3.85
C VAL A 213 -5.39 -10.84 3.45
N ALA A 214 -5.03 -11.63 2.43
CA ALA A 214 -5.75 -12.84 2.05
C ALA A 214 -5.79 -13.85 3.19
N TRP A 215 -4.70 -14.02 3.91
CA TRP A 215 -4.60 -14.91 5.09
C TRP A 215 -5.38 -14.37 6.29
N ARG A 216 -5.26 -13.06 6.61
CA ARG A 216 -5.87 -12.46 7.81
C ARG A 216 -7.35 -12.13 7.64
N GLY A 217 -7.84 -11.96 6.40
CA GLY A 217 -9.21 -11.53 6.11
C GLY A 217 -9.51 -10.07 6.48
N ASN A 218 -8.50 -9.28 6.86
CA ASN A 218 -8.62 -7.87 7.22
C ASN A 218 -7.30 -7.11 6.96
N LEU A 219 -7.38 -5.77 6.94
CA LEU A 219 -6.22 -4.90 6.62
C LEU A 219 -5.34 -4.52 7.82
N ARG A 220 -5.74 -4.83 9.06
CA ARG A 220 -5.16 -4.22 10.26
C ARG A 220 -3.68 -4.51 10.43
N ALA A 221 -3.28 -5.78 10.35
CA ALA A 221 -1.87 -6.16 10.46
C ALA A 221 -1.02 -5.60 9.31
N SER A 222 -1.57 -5.57 8.08
CA SER A 222 -0.86 -5.00 6.93
C SER A 222 -0.72 -3.49 7.05
N MET A 223 -1.74 -2.75 7.52
CA MET A 223 -1.65 -1.31 7.80
C MET A 223 -0.54 -0.98 8.81
N ILE A 224 -0.42 -1.77 9.89
CA ILE A 224 0.63 -1.58 10.88
C ILE A 224 2.00 -1.85 10.26
N ALA A 225 2.18 -2.99 9.59
CA ALA A 225 3.45 -3.36 8.99
C ALA A 225 3.87 -2.38 7.89
N HIS A 226 2.92 -1.88 7.09
CA HIS A 226 3.19 -0.91 6.03
C HIS A 226 3.62 0.43 6.60
N ALA A 227 2.88 0.98 7.55
CA ALA A 227 3.28 2.22 8.23
C ALA A 227 4.69 2.11 8.87
N TRP A 228 5.04 0.94 9.43
CA TRP A 228 6.39 0.70 9.93
C TRP A 228 7.43 0.62 8.82
N SER A 229 7.14 -0.06 7.71
CA SER A 229 8.06 -0.14 6.58
C SER A 229 8.44 1.27 6.10
N ASP A 230 7.46 2.13 5.90
CA ASP A 230 7.70 3.51 5.45
C ASP A 230 8.42 4.35 6.52
N LEU A 231 8.01 4.18 7.78
CA LEU A 231 8.61 4.93 8.89
C LEU A 231 10.10 4.57 9.07
N PHE A 232 10.44 3.27 9.01
CA PHE A 232 11.80 2.79 9.29
C PHE A 232 12.67 2.69 8.05
N GLU A 233 12.14 2.61 6.84
CA GLU A 233 12.96 2.57 5.61
C GLU A 233 13.92 3.76 5.53
N GLY A 234 13.46 4.93 5.93
CA GLY A 234 14.28 6.13 6.01
C GLY A 234 15.40 6.05 7.03
N TRP A 235 15.17 5.40 8.18
CA TRP A 235 16.13 5.34 9.30
C TRP A 235 17.13 4.19 9.15
N LEU A 236 16.71 3.04 8.63
CA LEU A 236 17.59 1.86 8.47
C LEU A 236 18.66 2.04 7.37
N LYS A 237 18.51 3.02 6.49
CA LYS A 237 19.54 3.38 5.50
C LYS A 237 20.74 4.12 6.13
N PHE A 238 20.62 4.57 7.38
CA PHE A 238 21.67 5.29 8.11
C PHE A 238 22.36 4.43 9.19
N LEU A 239 21.87 3.22 9.43
CA LEU A 239 22.50 2.20 10.27
C LEU A 239 23.27 1.18 9.40
#